data_76cd409d553b1efe7961bc41d6b2b900
#
_entry.id   76cd409d553b1efe7961bc41d6b2b900
#
_cell.length_a   1.000
_cell.length_b   1.000
_cell.length_c   1.000
_cell.angle_alpha   90.00
_cell.angle_beta   90.00
_cell.angle_gamma   90.00
#
_symmetry.space_group_name_H-M   'P 1'
#
loop_
_entity.id
_entity.type
_entity.pdbx_description
1 polymer ?
#
loop_
_entity_poly.entity_id
_entity_poly.type
_entity_poly.pdbx_seq_one_letter_code
_entity_poly.pdbx_strand_id
1 'polypeptide(L)' 'MNQSQRKTLSGLVAQLDTIKDAINDMATEEQDKYDNLSEGLQQSDNGQKFEVNASTLNDAVSELESVINNLGEVE' A
#
# COMPACT_ATOMS: atom_id res chain seq x y z
N MET A 1 -3.77 -26.77 -8.69
CA MET A 1 -2.29 -26.75 -8.58
C MET A 1 -1.80 -27.94 -7.75
N ASN A 2 -0.59 -28.40 -8.01
CA ASN A 2 0.01 -29.41 -7.14
C ASN A 2 0.52 -28.80 -5.83
N GLN A 3 0.95 -29.63 -4.89
CA GLN A 3 1.38 -29.18 -3.57
C GLN A 3 2.62 -28.28 -3.64
N SER A 4 3.54 -28.57 -4.52
CA SER A 4 4.75 -27.76 -4.72
C SER A 4 4.41 -26.35 -5.21
N GLN A 5 3.49 -26.24 -6.16
CA GLN A 5 3.03 -24.96 -6.68
C GLN A 5 2.27 -24.16 -5.64
N ARG A 6 1.45 -24.80 -4.83
CA ARG A 6 0.72 -24.13 -3.72
C ARG A 6 1.67 -23.55 -2.70
N LYS A 7 2.73 -24.30 -2.39
CA LYS A 7 3.75 -23.84 -1.44
C LYS A 7 4.50 -22.63 -1.98
N THR A 8 4.85 -22.65 -3.27
CA THR A 8 5.48 -21.53 -3.93
C THR A 8 4.56 -20.30 -3.92
N LEU A 9 3.29 -20.49 -4.26
CA LEU A 9 2.30 -19.41 -4.28
C LEU A 9 2.12 -18.79 -2.88
N SER A 10 2.05 -19.64 -1.85
CA SER A 10 1.94 -19.17 -0.46
C SER A 10 3.11 -18.28 -0.07
N GLY A 11 4.33 -18.64 -0.49
CA GLY A 11 5.52 -17.81 -0.26
C GLY A 11 5.46 -16.48 -0.98
N LEU A 12 4.95 -16.46 -2.21
CA LEU A 12 4.79 -15.23 -2.99
C LEU A 12 3.73 -14.31 -2.37
N VAL A 13 2.63 -14.89 -1.90
CA VAL A 13 1.58 -14.13 -1.20
C VAL A 13 2.13 -13.49 0.07
N ALA A 14 2.94 -14.22 0.82
CA ALA A 14 3.58 -13.68 2.03
C ALA A 14 4.50 -12.50 1.68
N GLN A 15 5.22 -12.57 0.56
CA GLN A 15 6.05 -11.45 0.09
C GLN A 15 5.20 -10.25 -0.30
N LEU A 16 4.08 -10.47 -0.99
CA LEU A 16 3.16 -9.38 -1.34
C LEU A 16 2.59 -8.70 -0.11
N ASP A 17 2.27 -9.48 0.91
CA ASP A 17 1.75 -8.94 2.18
C ASP A 17 2.80 -8.04 2.86
N THR A 18 4.06 -8.47 2.88
CA THR A 18 5.17 -7.66 3.41
C THR A 18 5.34 -6.37 2.62
N ILE A 19 5.26 -6.45 1.29
CA ILE A 19 5.36 -5.27 0.40
C ILE A 19 4.20 -4.32 0.66
N LYS A 20 2.99 -4.85 0.79
CA LYS A 20 1.79 -4.06 1.09
C LYS A 20 1.97 -3.28 2.39
N ASP A 21 2.46 -3.94 3.44
CA ASP A 21 2.68 -3.30 4.74
C ASP A 21 3.72 -2.17 4.64
N ALA A 22 4.79 -2.39 3.88
CA ALA A 22 5.82 -1.37 3.68
C ALA A 22 5.26 -0.14 2.95
N ILE A 23 4.42 -0.35 1.94
CA ILE A 23 3.78 0.75 1.20
C ILE A 23 2.79 1.47 2.12
N ASN A 24 2.06 0.74 2.95
CA ASN A 24 1.14 1.34 3.93
C ASN A 24 1.89 2.26 4.91
N ASP A 25 3.06 1.85 5.36
CA ASP A 25 3.91 2.69 6.23
C ASP A 25 4.31 3.98 5.51
N MET A 26 4.67 3.90 4.24
CA MET A 26 5.00 5.07 3.42
C MET A 26 3.80 6.01 3.27
N ALA A 27 2.61 5.45 3.09
CA ALA A 27 1.37 6.24 3.00
C ALA A 27 1.13 7.01 4.30
N THR A 28 1.36 6.37 5.44
CA THR A 28 1.24 6.99 6.75
C THR A 28 2.25 8.13 6.91
N GLU A 29 3.50 7.91 6.49
CA GLU A 29 4.53 8.95 6.53
C GLU A 29 4.16 10.18 5.71
N GLU A 30 3.64 9.99 4.50
CA GLU A 30 3.19 11.10 3.65
C GLU A 30 1.99 11.83 4.25
N GLN A 31 1.05 11.10 4.84
CA GLN A 31 -0.09 11.69 5.53
C GLN A 31 0.37 12.51 6.74
N ASP A 32 1.33 12.00 7.51
CA ASP A 32 1.88 12.71 8.67
C ASP A 32 2.57 14.00 8.27
N LYS A 33 3.31 14.00 7.15
CA LYS A 33 3.92 15.22 6.62
C LYS A 33 2.87 16.29 6.31
N TYR A 34 1.76 15.88 5.69
CA TYR A 34 0.65 16.78 5.40
C TYR A 34 -0.01 17.30 6.69
N ASP A 35 -0.32 16.39 7.61
CA ASP A 35 -1.01 16.72 8.86
C ASP A 35 -0.19 17.67 9.75
N ASN A 36 1.13 17.61 9.67
CA ASN A 36 2.04 18.45 10.46
C ASN A 36 2.24 19.84 9.86
N LEU A 37 1.73 20.09 8.64
CA LEU A 37 1.81 21.42 8.03
C LEU A 37 0.73 22.34 8.63
N SER A 38 1.04 23.63 8.71
CA SER A 38 0.04 24.64 9.02
C SER A 38 -1.03 24.68 7.92
N GLU A 39 -2.21 25.18 8.24
CA GLU A 39 -3.34 25.23 7.31
C GLU A 39 -2.96 25.92 5.98
N GLY A 40 -2.21 27.02 6.05
CA GLY A 40 -1.76 27.74 4.85
C GLY A 40 -0.76 26.91 4.02
N LEU A 41 0.13 26.17 4.69
CA LEU A 41 1.11 25.31 3.99
C LEU A 41 0.46 24.07 3.41
N GLN A 42 -0.63 23.58 3.98
CA GLN A 42 -1.40 22.48 3.42
C GLN A 42 -1.98 22.84 2.05
N GLN A 43 -2.27 24.10 1.81
CA GLN A 43 -2.79 24.62 0.54
C GLN A 43 -1.66 24.88 -0.48
N SER A 44 -0.40 24.80 -0.06
CA SER A 44 0.74 24.99 -0.96
C SER A 44 0.91 23.80 -1.89
N ASP A 45 1.71 24.00 -2.97
CA ASP A 45 2.01 22.92 -3.92
C ASP A 45 2.64 21.71 -3.23
N ASN A 46 3.56 21.93 -2.30
CA ASN A 46 4.19 20.84 -1.55
C ASN A 46 3.19 20.11 -0.65
N GLY A 47 2.31 20.85 0.01
CA GLY A 47 1.25 20.27 0.84
C GLY A 47 0.32 19.38 0.00
N GLN A 48 -0.06 19.86 -1.17
CA GLN A 48 -0.91 19.10 -2.09
C GLN A 48 -0.21 17.82 -2.58
N LYS A 49 1.10 17.88 -2.80
CA LYS A 49 1.88 16.70 -3.19
C LYS A 49 1.86 15.62 -2.11
N PHE A 50 2.00 16.01 -0.84
CA PHE A 50 1.95 15.04 0.27
C PHE A 50 0.57 14.37 0.34
N GLU A 51 -0.50 15.15 0.19
CA GLU A 51 -1.86 14.62 0.20
C GLU A 51 -2.09 13.65 -0.96
N VAL A 52 -1.68 14.03 -2.18
CA VAL A 52 -1.82 13.18 -3.37
C VAL A 52 -0.99 11.90 -3.23
N ASN A 53 0.24 12.01 -2.73
CA ASN A 53 1.10 10.84 -2.51
C ASN A 53 0.47 9.86 -1.52
N ALA A 54 -0.05 10.37 -0.40
CA ALA A 54 -0.71 9.52 0.60
C ALA A 54 -1.93 8.81 0.00
N SER A 55 -2.74 9.52 -0.77
CA SER A 55 -3.92 8.96 -1.43
C SER A 55 -3.53 7.87 -2.45
N THR A 56 -2.54 8.15 -3.28
CA THR A 56 -2.07 7.20 -4.31
C THR A 56 -1.50 5.93 -3.66
N LEU A 57 -0.71 6.09 -2.60
CA LEU A 57 -0.14 4.95 -1.89
C LEU A 57 -1.23 4.12 -1.19
N ASN A 58 -2.25 4.77 -0.62
CA ASN A 58 -3.38 4.07 -0.02
C ASN A 58 -4.17 3.29 -1.06
N ASP A 59 -4.36 3.85 -2.25
CA ASP A 59 -5.03 3.14 -3.35
C ASP A 59 -4.23 1.91 -3.78
N ALA A 60 -2.91 2.04 -3.85
CA ALA A 60 -2.04 0.91 -4.18
C ALA A 60 -2.13 -0.21 -3.12
N VAL A 61 -2.22 0.15 -1.84
CA VAL A 61 -2.40 -0.82 -0.75
C VAL A 61 -3.71 -1.58 -0.95
N SER A 62 -4.79 -0.88 -1.27
CA SER A 62 -6.09 -1.51 -1.52
C SER A 62 -6.06 -2.45 -2.72
N GLU A 63 -5.37 -2.06 -3.78
CA GLU A 63 -5.19 -2.90 -4.97
C GLU A 63 -4.39 -4.16 -4.65
N LEU A 64 -3.34 -4.04 -3.84
CA LEU A 64 -2.54 -5.18 -3.40
C LEU A 64 -3.36 -6.13 -2.53
N GLU A 65 -4.21 -5.61 -1.65
CA GLU A 65 -5.13 -6.44 -0.86
C GLU A 65 -6.05 -7.26 -1.76
N SER A 66 -6.58 -6.64 -2.82
CA SER A 66 -7.42 -7.33 -3.80
C SER A 66 -6.65 -8.44 -4.51
N VAL A 67 -5.40 -8.18 -4.91
CA VAL A 67 -4.53 -9.18 -5.54
C VAL A 67 -4.29 -10.36 -4.59
N ILE A 68 -3.96 -10.07 -3.34
CA ILE A 68 -3.70 -11.10 -2.32
C ILE A 68 -4.94 -11.97 -2.11
N ASN A 69 -6.11 -11.35 -2.00
CA ASN A 69 -7.38 -12.07 -1.84
C ASN A 69 -7.68 -12.96 -3.04
N ASN A 70 -7.45 -12.45 -4.26
CA ASN A 70 -7.66 -13.22 -5.49
C ASN A 70 -6.73 -14.44 -5.54
N LEU A 71 -5.49 -14.27 -5.14
CA LEU A 71 -4.52 -15.38 -5.10
C LEU A 71 -4.90 -16.44 -4.06
N GLY A 72 -5.56 -16.03 -2.98
CA GLY A 72 -6.08 -16.95 -1.96
C GLY A 72 -7.18 -17.86 -2.46
N GLU A 73 -7.82 -17.53 -3.57
CA GLU A 73 -8.87 -18.34 -4.19
C GLU A 73 -8.33 -19.42 -5.14
N VAL A 74 -7.03 -19.43 -5.41
CA VAL A 74 -6.41 -20.42 -6.30
C VAL A 74 -6.34 -21.77 -5.59
N GLU A 75 -6.83 -22.77 -6.26
CA GLU A 75 -6.83 -24.17 -5.79
C GLU A 75 -5.77 -24.97 -6.57
#